data_8289e42ab7a029ae872f132d4c1d6cc7
#
_entry.id   8289e42ab7a029ae872f132d4c1d6cc7
#
_cell.length_a   1.000
_cell.length_b   1.000
_cell.length_c   1.000
_cell.angle_alpha   90.00
_cell.angle_beta   90.00
_cell.angle_gamma   90.00
#
_symmetry.space_group_name_H-M   'P 1'
#
loop_
_entity.id
_entity.type
_entity.pdbx_description
1 polymer ?
#
loop_
_entity_poly.entity_id
_entity_poly.type
_entity_poly.pdbx_seq_one_letter_code
_entity_poly.pdbx_strand_id
1 'polypeptide(L)' 'MRNEIKAYIVRQGMTMQEVVDVLSDVYGWSDSVSNLSNKLQRESLRYKEAVQLADALGYDIQWVRRKDA' A
#
# COMPACT_ATOMS: atom_id res chain seq x y z
N MET A 1 -2.45 10.52 -2.40
CA MET A 1 -2.26 9.06 -2.24
C MET A 1 -0.99 8.70 -1.49
N ARG A 2 0.14 9.26 -1.87
CA ARG A 2 1.44 8.94 -1.26
C ARG A 2 1.46 9.10 0.26
N ASN A 3 1.01 10.26 0.76
CA ASN A 3 1.04 10.56 2.19
C ASN A 3 0.04 9.72 2.97
N GLU A 4 -1.08 9.40 2.37
CA GLU A 4 -2.10 8.57 3.00
C GLU A 4 -1.58 7.15 3.24
N ILE A 5 -0.93 6.57 2.23
CA ILE A 5 -0.38 5.22 2.34
C ILE A 5 0.73 5.18 3.37
N LYS A 6 1.62 6.17 3.38
CA LYS A 6 2.67 6.26 4.40
C LYS A 6 2.09 6.35 5.80
N ALA A 7 0.99 7.09 5.97
CA ALA A 7 0.32 7.20 7.26
C ALA A 7 -0.20 5.85 7.75
N TYR A 8 -0.78 5.04 6.86
CA TYR A 8 -1.23 3.70 7.22
C TYR A 8 -0.07 2.79 7.62
N ILE A 9 1.04 2.88 6.92
CA ILE A 9 2.25 2.11 7.26
C ILE A 9 2.71 2.47 8.67
N VAL A 10 2.78 3.75 8.97
CA VAL A 10 3.21 4.22 10.30
C VAL A 10 2.23 3.76 11.39
N ARG A 11 0.93 3.83 11.11
CA ARG A 11 -0.10 3.39 12.06
C ARG A 11 0.02 1.92 12.43
N GLN A 12 0.46 1.09 11.49
CA GLN A 12 0.68 -0.33 11.73
C GLN A 12 2.00 -0.62 12.40
N GLY A 13 2.82 0.40 12.61
CA GLY A 13 4.13 0.22 13.22
C GLY A 13 5.10 -0.54 12.33
N MET A 14 4.88 -0.53 11.03
CA MET A 14 5.72 -1.22 10.07
C MET A 14 6.71 -0.27 9.42
N THR A 15 7.85 -0.81 9.01
CA THR A 15 8.80 -0.09 8.17
C THR A 15 8.49 -0.38 6.70
N MET A 16 9.01 0.45 5.81
CA MET A 16 8.89 0.21 4.36
C MET A 16 9.46 -1.16 3.98
N GLN A 17 10.56 -1.55 4.60
CA GLN A 17 11.19 -2.84 4.32
C GLN A 17 10.28 -4.00 4.73
N GLU A 18 9.63 -3.89 5.88
CA GLU A 18 8.70 -4.93 6.34
C GLU A 18 7.51 -5.08 5.40
N VAL A 19 6.97 -3.95 4.92
CA VAL A 19 5.87 -3.97 3.95
C VAL A 19 6.29 -4.65 2.67
N VAL A 20 7.46 -4.29 2.15
CA VAL A 20 8.00 -4.87 0.92
C VAL A 20 8.24 -6.37 1.09
N ASP A 21 8.76 -6.78 2.26
CA ASP A 21 8.99 -8.19 2.55
C ASP A 21 7.69 -9.01 2.49
N VAL A 22 6.61 -8.49 3.06
CA VAL A 22 5.31 -9.15 3.02
C VAL A 22 4.79 -9.23 1.58
N LEU A 23 4.86 -8.12 0.84
CA LEU A 23 4.38 -8.08 -0.54
C LEU A 23 5.19 -9.01 -1.45
N SER A 24 6.48 -9.09 -1.24
CA SER A 24 7.34 -9.99 -2.00
C SER A 24 7.01 -11.45 -1.71
N ASP A 25 6.81 -11.78 -0.44
CA ASP A 25 6.52 -13.14 -0.02
C ASP A 25 5.15 -13.63 -0.45
N VAL A 26 4.12 -12.79 -0.28
CA VAL A 26 2.73 -13.18 -0.52
C VAL A 26 2.31 -13.00 -1.97
N TYR A 27 2.72 -11.90 -2.60
CA TYR A 27 2.26 -11.50 -3.93
C TYR A 27 3.34 -11.49 -5.00
N GLY A 28 4.57 -11.81 -4.64
CA GLY A 28 5.66 -11.84 -5.62
C GLY A 28 6.14 -10.48 -6.08
N TRP A 29 5.92 -9.44 -5.29
CA TRP A 29 6.45 -8.12 -5.62
C TRP A 29 7.97 -8.09 -5.50
N SER A 30 8.60 -7.11 -6.16
CA SER A 30 10.00 -6.83 -5.95
C SER A 30 10.23 -6.48 -4.48
N ASP A 31 11.30 -7.00 -3.87
CA ASP A 31 11.64 -6.71 -2.49
C ASP A 31 12.41 -5.39 -2.34
N SER A 32 12.37 -4.54 -3.36
CA SER A 32 13.06 -3.25 -3.36
C SER A 32 12.18 -2.16 -2.75
N VAL A 33 12.66 -1.58 -1.65
CA VAL A 33 12.02 -0.43 -1.03
C VAL A 33 11.97 0.75 -2.01
N SER A 34 13.03 0.94 -2.80
CA SER A 34 13.06 2.00 -3.81
C SER A 34 11.95 1.86 -4.84
N ASN A 35 11.65 0.63 -5.25
CA ASN A 35 10.59 0.36 -6.21
C ASN A 35 9.23 0.79 -5.65
N LEU A 36 8.91 0.39 -4.42
CA LEU A 36 7.67 0.78 -3.78
C LEU A 36 7.60 2.30 -3.58
N SER A 37 8.70 2.89 -3.10
CA SER A 37 8.77 4.34 -2.89
C SER A 37 8.52 5.11 -4.18
N ASN A 38 9.10 4.65 -5.29
CA ASN A 38 8.90 5.28 -6.60
C ASN A 38 7.44 5.17 -7.07
N LYS A 39 6.81 4.01 -6.87
CA LYS A 39 5.40 3.83 -7.22
C LYS A 39 4.51 4.80 -6.43
N LEU A 40 4.76 4.95 -5.15
CA LEU A 40 3.98 5.87 -4.31
C LEU A 40 4.24 7.33 -4.70
N GLN A 41 5.49 7.67 -4.98
CA GLN A 41 5.85 9.05 -5.32
C GLN A 41 5.27 9.48 -6.67
N ARG A 42 5.24 8.57 -7.64
CA ARG A 42 4.69 8.83 -8.97
C ARG A 42 3.18 8.64 -9.05
N GLU A 43 2.59 8.17 -7.96
CA GLU A 43 1.15 7.82 -7.92
C GLU A 43 0.78 6.85 -9.05
N SER A 44 1.70 5.92 -9.36
CA SER A 44 1.53 4.95 -10.43
C SER A 44 1.01 3.60 -9.92
N LEU A 45 0.50 3.56 -8.71
CA LEU A 45 -0.03 2.35 -8.09
C LEU A 45 -1.34 1.96 -8.79
N ARG A 46 -1.38 0.74 -9.32
CA ARG A 46 -2.60 0.21 -9.93
C ARG A 46 -3.57 -0.21 -8.85
N TYR A 47 -4.87 -0.29 -9.20
CA TYR A 47 -5.90 -0.68 -8.24
C TYR A 47 -5.59 -2.04 -7.60
N LYS A 48 -5.21 -3.02 -8.40
CA LYS A 48 -4.82 -4.34 -7.90
C LYS A 48 -3.68 -4.25 -6.89
N GLU A 49 -2.69 -3.42 -7.19
CA GLU A 49 -1.56 -3.21 -6.30
C GLU A 49 -1.98 -2.51 -5.01
N ALA A 50 -2.91 -1.56 -5.11
CA ALA A 50 -3.44 -0.87 -3.93
C ALA A 50 -4.17 -1.84 -3.01
N VAL A 51 -4.96 -2.76 -3.57
CA VAL A 51 -5.65 -3.79 -2.79
C VAL A 51 -4.66 -4.70 -2.08
N GLN A 52 -3.63 -5.15 -2.79
CA GLN A 52 -2.59 -6.01 -2.21
C GLN A 52 -1.82 -5.30 -1.10
N LEU A 53 -1.51 -4.03 -1.32
CA LEU A 53 -0.82 -3.23 -0.32
C LEU A 53 -1.68 -3.05 0.93
N ALA A 54 -2.96 -2.75 0.75
CA ALA A 54 -3.89 -2.64 1.87
C ALA A 54 -3.97 -3.94 2.65
N ASP A 55 -4.04 -5.07 1.96
CA ASP A 55 -4.08 -6.39 2.60
C ASP A 55 -2.83 -6.64 3.43
N ALA A 56 -1.66 -6.29 2.91
CA ALA A 56 -0.40 -6.42 3.64
C ALA A 56 -0.37 -5.58 4.91
N LEU A 57 -1.09 -4.47 4.93
CA LEU A 57 -1.18 -3.57 6.08
C LEU A 57 -2.33 -3.93 7.02
N GLY A 58 -3.14 -4.93 6.68
CA GLY A 58 -4.29 -5.32 7.48
C GLY A 58 -5.53 -4.47 7.28
N TYR A 59 -5.62 -3.78 6.15
CA TYR A 59 -6.78 -2.95 5.79
C TYR A 59 -7.50 -3.51 4.58
N ASP A 60 -8.78 -3.20 4.49
CA ASP A 60 -9.59 -3.47 3.31
C ASP A 60 -9.90 -2.15 2.60
N ILE A 61 -9.94 -2.20 1.26
CA ILE A 61 -10.41 -1.07 0.49
C ILE A 61 -11.91 -1.24 0.29
N GLN A 62 -12.68 -0.23 0.71
CA GLN A 62 -14.14 -0.27 0.63
C GLN A 62 -14.67 0.91 -0.15
N TRP A 63 -15.74 0.66 -0.89
CA TRP A 63 -16.48 1.70 -1.59
C TRP A 63 -17.65 2.13 -0.70
N VAL A 64 -17.63 3.39 -0.26
CA VAL A 64 -18.64 3.93 0.61
C VAL A 64 -19.42 5.00 -0.14
N ARG A 65 -20.76 4.84 -0.16
CA ARG A 65 -21.62 5.78 -0.83
C ARG A 65 -21.66 7.10 -0.07
N ARG A 66 -21.51 8.21 -0.79
CA ARG A 66 -21.64 9.53 -0.18
C ARG A 66 -23.08 9.81 0.16
N LYS A 67 -23.30 10.50 1.28
CA LYS A 67 -24.65 10.86 1.71
C LYS A 67 -25.30 11.88 0.80
N ASP A 68 -24.51 12.74 0.19
CA ASP A 68 -24.97 13.85 -0.64
C ASP A 68 -24.94 13.54 -2.14
N ALA A 69 -24.73 12.30 -2.50
CA ALA A 69 -24.60 11.90 -3.91
C ALA A 69 -25.90 11.38 -4.52
#